data_9769d636b7f1dc93e55760de6ca56530
#
_entry.id   9769d636b7f1dc93e55760de6ca56530
#
_cell.length_a   1.000
_cell.length_b   1.000
_cell.length_c   1.000
_cell.angle_alpha   90.00
_cell.angle_beta   90.00
_cell.angle_gamma   90.00
#
_symmetry.space_group_name_H-M   'P 1'
#
loop_
_entity.id
_entity.type
_entity.pdbx_description
1 polymer ?
#
loop_
_entity_poly.entity_id
_entity_poly.type
_entity_poly.pdbx_seq_one_letter_code
_entity_poly.pdbx_strand_id
1 'polypeptide(L)'
;MKTNLKISFEFFPPKNLKMSQSLWDTLNKLKIFYPDFVSITYGAGGSTRQRTHDTIKKFTYRSSIKPIPHLTCIGDTRDSIKKLAINYWKMGIKSIVAIRGDPENIKLSKKRKFVTFPNGYNYCSELIRDLKEIRDFKIIVAVFPEKHPESKDIQEDIDNLKRKIDLGATKGITQFFFDNNKFYEFVNILQKKNIKIPITPGMLPIINFNKLTELAYNCNASIPKRIRNLYKDKKEYEFNLSVDIATKQCLNLIKNGFKNLHFYTLNRGDLTGKICSNLTKKKLINKL
;
A
#
# COMPACT_ATOMS: atom_id res chain seq x y z
N MET A 1 11.95 -26.31 5.70
CA MET A 1 11.58 -25.70 4.41
C MET A 1 11.90 -24.21 4.45
N LYS A 2 12.75 -23.68 3.55
CA LYS A 2 12.96 -22.22 3.43
C LYS A 2 11.63 -21.61 2.97
N THR A 3 10.94 -20.91 3.85
CA THR A 3 9.75 -20.14 3.47
C THR A 3 10.21 -19.00 2.60
N ASN A 4 9.82 -19.00 1.33
CA ASN A 4 10.18 -17.95 0.37
C ASN A 4 9.25 -16.74 0.58
N LEU A 5 9.29 -16.17 1.81
CA LEU A 5 8.51 -14.99 2.16
C LEU A 5 9.07 -13.77 1.42
N LYS A 6 8.24 -13.12 0.65
CA LYS A 6 8.55 -11.86 -0.03
C LYS A 6 8.01 -10.69 0.77
N ILE A 7 8.81 -9.65 0.87
CA ILE A 7 8.41 -8.39 1.50
C ILE A 7 8.50 -7.25 0.50
N SER A 8 7.70 -6.23 0.70
CA SER A 8 7.74 -4.99 -0.07
C SER A 8 7.42 -3.81 0.84
N PHE A 9 7.85 -2.62 0.45
CA PHE A 9 7.73 -1.42 1.26
C PHE A 9 7.06 -0.30 0.47
N GLU A 10 6.25 0.50 1.16
CA GLU A 10 5.68 1.73 0.62
C GLU A 10 6.37 2.95 1.22
N PHE A 11 6.64 3.94 0.36
CA PHE A 11 7.24 5.21 0.72
C PHE A 11 6.39 6.38 0.20
N PHE A 12 6.47 7.51 0.90
CA PHE A 12 5.94 8.78 0.43
C PHE A 12 7.00 9.59 -0.31
N PRO A 13 6.64 10.30 -1.39
CA PRO A 13 7.56 11.23 -2.01
C PRO A 13 7.90 12.37 -1.04
N PRO A 14 9.19 12.71 -0.85
CA PRO A 14 9.61 13.70 0.13
C PRO A 14 9.19 15.12 -0.29
N LYS A 15 8.81 15.94 0.73
CA LYS A 15 8.41 17.34 0.49
C LYS A 15 9.58 18.32 0.56
N ASN A 16 10.67 17.94 1.23
CA ASN A 16 11.86 18.77 1.44
C ASN A 16 13.11 17.88 1.59
N LEU A 17 14.28 18.51 1.71
CA LEU A 17 15.56 17.82 1.81
C LEU A 17 15.65 16.90 3.03
N LYS A 18 15.16 17.33 4.20
CA LYS A 18 15.15 16.52 5.43
C LYS A 18 14.33 15.24 5.23
N MET A 19 13.16 15.34 4.62
CA MET A 19 12.33 14.16 4.30
C MET A 19 12.98 13.28 3.23
N SER A 20 13.72 13.89 2.27
CA SER A 20 14.48 13.11 1.29
C SER A 20 15.59 12.30 1.97
N GLN A 21 16.33 12.90 2.89
CA GLN A 21 17.34 12.18 3.67
C GLN A 21 16.70 11.03 4.45
N SER A 22 15.63 11.30 5.19
CA SER A 22 14.89 10.27 5.95
C SER A 22 14.40 9.11 5.08
N LEU A 23 13.95 9.39 3.86
CA LEU A 23 13.54 8.34 2.91
C LEU A 23 14.73 7.44 2.53
N TRP A 24 15.89 8.03 2.16
CA TRP A 24 17.07 7.27 1.78
C TRP A 24 17.67 6.51 2.94
N ASP A 25 17.69 7.09 4.14
CA ASP A 25 18.13 6.41 5.37
C ASP A 25 17.21 5.21 5.68
N THR A 26 15.90 5.41 5.53
CA THR A 26 14.93 4.32 5.67
C THR A 26 15.16 3.22 4.63
N LEU A 27 15.37 3.59 3.36
CA LEU A 27 15.68 2.61 2.32
C LEU A 27 16.95 1.83 2.64
N ASN A 28 18.02 2.52 3.08
CA ASN A 28 19.28 1.89 3.45
C ASN A 28 19.13 0.89 4.61
N LYS A 29 18.28 1.21 5.60
CA LYS A 29 17.94 0.30 6.70
C LYS A 29 17.13 -0.91 6.24
N LEU A 30 16.29 -0.77 5.23
CA LEU A 30 15.35 -1.81 4.80
C LEU A 30 15.83 -2.65 3.62
N LYS A 31 16.74 -2.14 2.77
CA LYS A 31 17.26 -2.88 1.61
C LYS A 31 17.97 -4.18 1.97
N ILE A 32 18.54 -4.27 3.19
CA ILE A 32 19.22 -5.47 3.69
C ILE A 32 18.30 -6.70 3.81
N PHE A 33 16.98 -6.49 3.79
CA PHE A 33 15.99 -7.58 3.82
C PHE A 33 15.53 -8.03 2.42
N TYR A 34 16.20 -7.57 1.36
CA TYR A 34 15.93 -7.92 -0.04
C TYR A 34 14.46 -7.77 -0.44
N PRO A 35 13.88 -6.57 -0.38
CA PRO A 35 12.49 -6.38 -0.77
C PRO A 35 12.30 -6.70 -2.26
N ASP A 36 11.16 -7.32 -2.57
CA ASP A 36 10.74 -7.66 -3.93
C ASP A 36 10.56 -6.37 -4.79
N PHE A 37 10.03 -5.33 -4.16
CA PHE A 37 9.89 -4.00 -4.74
C PHE A 37 9.66 -2.93 -3.64
N VAL A 38 9.72 -1.68 -4.05
CA VAL A 38 9.19 -0.54 -3.27
C VAL A 38 8.10 0.16 -4.06
N SER A 39 7.00 0.59 -3.41
CA SER A 39 6.02 1.45 -4.04
C SER A 39 6.17 2.88 -3.56
N ILE A 40 5.90 3.84 -4.45
CA ILE A 40 5.95 5.27 -4.15
C ILE A 40 4.55 5.85 -4.34
N THR A 41 4.01 6.42 -3.26
CA THR A 41 2.65 6.93 -3.24
C THR A 41 2.48 8.19 -4.09
N TYR A 42 1.22 8.44 -4.43
CA TYR A 42 0.77 9.66 -5.07
C TYR A 42 -0.07 10.46 -4.07
N GLY A 43 0.17 11.75 -3.90
CA GLY A 43 -0.53 12.55 -2.90
C GLY A 43 -1.97 12.81 -3.26
N ALA A 44 -2.78 13.09 -2.23
CA ALA A 44 -4.18 13.49 -2.41
C ALA A 44 -4.30 14.67 -3.39
N GLY A 45 -5.34 14.62 -4.23
CA GLY A 45 -5.56 15.65 -5.26
C GLY A 45 -4.47 15.76 -6.33
N GLY A 46 -3.53 14.81 -6.43
CA GLY A 46 -2.41 14.89 -7.37
C GLY A 46 -1.28 15.82 -6.93
N SER A 47 -1.35 16.39 -5.73
CA SER A 47 -0.43 17.42 -5.20
C SER A 47 1.05 17.01 -5.15
N THR A 48 1.35 15.72 -5.23
CA THR A 48 2.73 15.20 -5.19
C THR A 48 3.25 14.69 -6.52
N ARG A 49 2.53 14.88 -7.61
CA ARG A 49 2.83 14.28 -8.92
C ARG A 49 4.29 14.43 -9.31
N GLN A 50 4.80 15.65 -9.41
CA GLN A 50 6.18 15.91 -9.79
C GLN A 50 7.16 15.26 -8.80
N ARG A 51 6.90 15.40 -7.50
CA ARG A 51 7.73 14.77 -6.46
C ARG A 51 7.74 13.25 -6.55
N THR A 52 6.60 12.63 -6.84
CA THR A 52 6.51 11.19 -7.06
C THR A 52 7.36 10.78 -8.25
N HIS A 53 7.22 11.47 -9.38
CA HIS A 53 8.00 11.20 -10.59
C HIS A 53 9.50 11.35 -10.34
N ASP A 54 9.94 12.45 -9.70
CA ASP A 54 11.35 12.67 -9.36
C ASP A 54 11.90 11.62 -8.39
N THR A 55 11.07 11.19 -7.44
CA THR A 55 11.43 10.11 -6.52
C THR A 55 11.59 8.79 -7.26
N ILE A 56 10.65 8.44 -8.15
CA ILE A 56 10.75 7.24 -9.00
C ILE A 56 12.02 7.26 -9.84
N LYS A 57 12.33 8.39 -10.51
CA LYS A 57 13.59 8.55 -11.26
C LYS A 57 14.80 8.26 -10.37
N LYS A 58 14.86 8.89 -9.19
CA LYS A 58 15.99 8.69 -8.27
C LYS A 58 16.12 7.22 -7.84
N PHE A 59 15.02 6.53 -7.54
CA PHE A 59 15.05 5.10 -7.22
C PHE A 59 15.55 4.27 -8.38
N THR A 60 15.07 4.53 -9.60
CA THR A 60 15.49 3.79 -10.81
C THR A 60 16.99 3.89 -11.07
N TYR A 61 17.58 5.07 -10.83
CA TYR A 61 19.01 5.29 -11.13
C TYR A 61 19.96 5.04 -9.95
N ARG A 62 19.48 5.08 -8.71
CA ARG A 62 20.32 5.01 -7.50
C ARG A 62 20.10 3.77 -6.65
N SER A 63 19.14 2.93 -6.99
CA SER A 63 18.80 1.74 -6.22
C SER A 63 18.70 0.52 -7.13
N SER A 64 19.14 -0.64 -6.64
CA SER A 64 18.89 -1.94 -7.28
C SER A 64 17.45 -2.45 -7.06
N ILE A 65 16.68 -1.79 -6.18
CA ILE A 65 15.31 -2.17 -5.86
C ILE A 65 14.37 -1.54 -6.87
N LYS A 66 13.47 -2.35 -7.44
CA LYS A 66 12.49 -1.90 -8.44
C LYS A 66 11.46 -0.95 -7.82
N PRO A 67 11.37 0.32 -8.28
CA PRO A 67 10.29 1.20 -7.85
C PRO A 67 9.02 0.90 -8.63
N ILE A 68 7.88 0.91 -7.94
CA ILE A 68 6.54 0.82 -8.54
C ILE A 68 5.79 2.12 -8.22
N PRO A 69 5.51 2.97 -9.23
CA PRO A 69 4.74 4.19 -9.01
C PRO A 69 3.29 3.88 -8.71
N HIS A 70 2.67 4.67 -7.82
CA HIS A 70 1.23 4.80 -7.80
C HIS A 70 0.82 5.76 -8.92
N LEU A 71 -0.28 5.44 -9.60
CA LEU A 71 -0.99 6.36 -10.47
C LEU A 71 -2.44 6.48 -10.02
N THR A 72 -2.94 7.71 -9.99
CA THR A 72 -4.29 8.04 -9.52
C THR A 72 -5.14 8.61 -10.64
N CYS A 73 -6.45 8.48 -10.50
CA CYS A 73 -7.44 9.09 -11.38
C CYS A 73 -7.60 10.60 -11.15
N ILE A 74 -7.08 11.11 -10.03
CA ILE A 74 -7.37 12.46 -9.56
C ILE A 74 -6.24 13.45 -9.90
N GLY A 75 -6.61 14.69 -10.13
CA GLY A 75 -5.67 15.81 -10.26
C GLY A 75 -4.99 15.93 -11.63
N ASP A 76 -5.45 15.19 -12.68
CA ASP A 76 -4.85 15.27 -14.01
C ASP A 76 -5.78 14.76 -15.13
N THR A 77 -5.45 15.11 -16.37
CA THR A 77 -6.13 14.60 -17.55
C THR A 77 -5.67 13.19 -17.91
N ARG A 78 -6.51 12.46 -18.64
CA ARG A 78 -6.16 11.12 -19.17
C ARG A 78 -4.88 11.16 -20.00
N ASP A 79 -4.75 12.13 -20.89
CA ASP A 79 -3.58 12.27 -21.79
C ASP A 79 -2.28 12.48 -21.01
N SER A 80 -2.34 13.29 -19.97
CA SER A 80 -1.19 13.55 -19.13
C SER A 80 -0.75 12.30 -18.35
N ILE A 81 -1.70 11.55 -17.81
CA ILE A 81 -1.43 10.27 -17.12
C ILE A 81 -0.89 9.22 -18.10
N LYS A 82 -1.44 9.15 -19.34
CA LYS A 82 -0.93 8.27 -20.40
C LYS A 82 0.51 8.60 -20.78
N LYS A 83 0.83 9.88 -20.99
CA LYS A 83 2.20 10.33 -21.26
C LYS A 83 3.17 9.94 -20.14
N LEU A 84 2.75 10.10 -18.88
CA LEU A 84 3.54 9.70 -17.71
C LEU A 84 3.77 8.19 -17.66
N ALA A 85 2.74 7.39 -17.92
CA ALA A 85 2.85 5.93 -17.99
C ALA A 85 3.81 5.47 -19.09
N ILE A 86 3.76 6.07 -20.28
CA ILE A 86 4.71 5.80 -21.36
C ILE A 86 6.15 6.12 -20.91
N ASN A 87 6.37 7.23 -20.21
CA ASN A 87 7.68 7.60 -19.67
C ASN A 87 8.19 6.56 -18.66
N TYR A 88 7.32 6.09 -17.75
CA TYR A 88 7.68 5.01 -16.83
C TYR A 88 8.05 3.71 -17.57
N TRP A 89 7.30 3.36 -18.62
CA TRP A 89 7.64 2.20 -19.44
C TRP A 89 9.01 2.31 -20.09
N LYS A 90 9.35 3.49 -20.65
CA LYS A 90 10.67 3.79 -21.24
C LYS A 90 11.80 3.72 -20.19
N MET A 91 11.51 4.06 -18.93
CA MET A 91 12.45 3.91 -17.82
C MET A 91 12.60 2.45 -17.32
N GLY A 92 11.96 1.48 -17.97
CA GLY A 92 12.01 0.06 -17.58
C GLY A 92 11.02 -0.33 -16.49
N ILE A 93 10.13 0.57 -16.05
CA ILE A 93 9.09 0.28 -15.04
C ILE A 93 7.94 -0.45 -15.72
N LYS A 94 7.71 -1.70 -15.31
CA LYS A 94 6.70 -2.59 -15.90
C LYS A 94 5.51 -2.85 -14.99
N SER A 95 5.49 -2.26 -13.81
CA SER A 95 4.41 -2.43 -12.82
C SER A 95 3.91 -1.09 -12.32
N ILE A 96 2.62 -0.97 -12.08
CA ILE A 96 1.96 0.24 -11.58
C ILE A 96 0.97 -0.16 -10.48
N VAL A 97 0.92 0.61 -9.40
CA VAL A 97 -0.21 0.58 -8.45
C VAL A 97 -1.25 1.57 -8.94
N ALA A 98 -2.35 1.04 -9.48
CA ALA A 98 -3.47 1.86 -9.97
C ALA A 98 -4.49 2.04 -8.84
N ILE A 99 -4.77 3.29 -8.47
CA ILE A 99 -5.73 3.65 -7.44
C ILE A 99 -6.63 4.80 -7.91
N ARG A 100 -7.79 4.96 -7.28
CA ARG A 100 -8.65 6.11 -7.60
C ARG A 100 -7.99 7.42 -7.17
N GLY A 101 -7.35 7.42 -6.03
CA GLY A 101 -6.83 8.60 -5.34
C GLY A 101 -7.88 9.23 -4.42
N ASP A 102 -7.38 10.01 -3.47
CA ASP A 102 -8.19 10.70 -2.47
C ASP A 102 -8.31 12.20 -2.79
N PRO A 103 -9.47 12.84 -2.57
CA PRO A 103 -9.64 14.30 -2.71
C PRO A 103 -8.70 15.06 -1.77
N GLU A 104 -8.31 16.30 -2.15
CA GLU A 104 -7.36 17.11 -1.37
C GLU A 104 -7.80 17.40 0.07
N ASN A 105 -9.10 17.56 0.32
CA ASN A 105 -9.65 18.04 1.60
C ASN A 105 -10.29 16.92 2.45
N ILE A 106 -9.65 15.77 2.55
CA ILE A 106 -10.15 14.63 3.36
C ILE A 106 -10.40 15.01 4.82
N LYS A 107 -9.65 15.98 5.37
CA LYS A 107 -9.70 16.33 6.80
C LYS A 107 -10.95 17.06 7.26
N LEU A 108 -11.77 17.62 6.36
CA LEU A 108 -12.80 18.60 6.72
C LEU A 108 -14.25 18.17 6.47
N SER A 109 -14.52 17.02 5.85
CA SER A 109 -15.91 16.64 5.54
C SER A 109 -16.15 15.15 5.67
N LYS A 110 -17.19 14.78 6.44
CA LYS A 110 -17.72 13.42 6.54
C LYS A 110 -18.30 12.88 5.22
N LYS A 111 -18.53 13.74 4.23
CA LYS A 111 -19.02 13.38 2.90
C LYS A 111 -17.89 13.57 1.90
N ARG A 112 -17.14 12.50 1.68
CA ARG A 112 -16.11 12.41 0.63
C ARG A 112 -16.80 12.39 -0.71
N LYS A 113 -16.83 13.51 -1.43
CA LYS A 113 -17.26 13.52 -2.81
C LYS A 113 -16.04 13.47 -3.71
N PHE A 114 -15.85 12.36 -4.41
CA PHE A 114 -14.87 12.29 -5.49
C PHE A 114 -15.34 13.26 -6.59
N VAL A 115 -14.47 14.19 -6.97
CA VAL A 115 -14.69 15.11 -8.07
C VAL A 115 -13.73 14.73 -9.18
N THR A 116 -14.29 14.40 -10.33
CA THR A 116 -13.50 14.08 -11.52
C THR A 116 -12.75 15.32 -11.99
N PHE A 117 -11.48 15.18 -12.29
CA PHE A 117 -10.71 16.22 -12.96
C PHE A 117 -11.22 16.39 -14.41
N PRO A 118 -11.31 17.63 -14.94
CA PRO A 118 -11.73 17.84 -16.33
C PRO A 118 -10.92 16.97 -17.30
N ASN A 119 -11.57 16.19 -18.15
CA ASN A 119 -10.95 15.20 -19.03
C ASN A 119 -10.11 14.13 -18.30
N GLY A 120 -10.36 13.92 -17.00
CA GLY A 120 -9.73 12.90 -16.18
C GLY A 120 -10.47 11.56 -16.18
N TYR A 121 -10.06 10.67 -15.28
CA TYR A 121 -10.72 9.38 -15.03
C TYR A 121 -11.76 9.50 -13.92
N ASN A 122 -12.94 8.89 -14.13
CA ASN A 122 -13.96 8.78 -13.09
C ASN A 122 -13.67 7.61 -12.12
N TYR A 123 -13.15 6.51 -12.67
CA TYR A 123 -12.93 5.26 -11.96
C TYR A 123 -11.55 4.69 -12.25
N CYS A 124 -11.00 4.02 -11.23
CA CYS A 124 -9.74 3.29 -11.38
C CYS A 124 -9.80 2.23 -12.50
N SER A 125 -10.96 1.66 -12.77
CA SER A 125 -11.18 0.71 -13.87
C SER A 125 -10.88 1.30 -15.25
N GLU A 126 -11.21 2.58 -15.48
CA GLU A 126 -10.89 3.28 -16.73
C GLU A 126 -9.37 3.49 -16.86
N LEU A 127 -8.70 3.88 -15.77
CA LEU A 127 -7.25 4.00 -15.72
C LEU A 127 -6.56 2.66 -16.05
N ILE A 128 -7.04 1.55 -15.47
CA ILE A 128 -6.49 0.21 -15.73
C ILE A 128 -6.60 -0.14 -17.20
N ARG A 129 -7.77 0.03 -17.81
CA ARG A 129 -7.99 -0.22 -19.23
C ARG A 129 -6.99 0.54 -20.08
N ASP A 130 -6.90 1.87 -19.90
CA ASP A 130 -6.00 2.72 -20.67
C ASP A 130 -4.53 2.35 -20.48
N LEU A 131 -4.12 1.97 -19.27
CA LEU A 131 -2.75 1.51 -19.01
C LEU A 131 -2.44 0.20 -19.76
N LYS A 132 -3.39 -0.73 -19.83
CA LYS A 132 -3.23 -1.99 -20.56
C LYS A 132 -3.22 -1.78 -22.09
N GLU A 133 -3.98 -0.82 -22.59
CA GLU A 133 -3.96 -0.43 -24.01
C GLU A 133 -2.61 0.20 -24.43
N ILE A 134 -2.01 1.00 -23.53
CA ILE A 134 -0.72 1.65 -23.79
C ILE A 134 0.42 0.63 -23.85
N ARG A 135 0.51 -0.24 -22.85
CA ARG A 135 1.58 -1.26 -22.69
C ARG A 135 1.10 -2.36 -21.76
N ASP A 136 1.76 -3.50 -21.82
CA ASP A 136 1.45 -4.64 -20.94
C ASP A 136 1.98 -4.45 -19.51
N PHE A 137 1.48 -3.41 -18.84
CA PHE A 137 1.79 -3.20 -17.43
C PHE A 137 1.21 -4.31 -16.53
N LYS A 138 1.97 -4.71 -15.52
CA LYS A 138 1.46 -5.46 -14.38
C LYS A 138 0.76 -4.49 -13.43
N ILE A 139 -0.55 -4.62 -13.30
CA ILE A 139 -1.37 -3.69 -12.52
C ILE A 139 -1.63 -4.25 -11.12
N ILE A 140 -1.23 -3.49 -10.12
CA ILE A 140 -1.54 -3.76 -8.71
C ILE A 140 -2.66 -2.82 -8.31
N VAL A 141 -3.65 -3.32 -7.56
CA VAL A 141 -4.79 -2.53 -7.09
C VAL A 141 -4.94 -2.58 -5.58
N ALA A 142 -5.50 -1.52 -5.00
CA ALA A 142 -5.90 -1.53 -3.60
C ALA A 142 -7.17 -2.37 -3.42
N VAL A 143 -7.20 -3.16 -2.33
CA VAL A 143 -8.36 -3.94 -1.89
C VAL A 143 -8.61 -3.70 -0.39
N PHE A 144 -9.85 -3.87 0.06
CA PHE A 144 -10.30 -3.42 1.38
C PHE A 144 -10.91 -4.59 2.17
N PRO A 145 -10.16 -5.21 3.11
CA PRO A 145 -10.67 -6.34 3.90
C PRO A 145 -11.90 -5.99 4.74
N GLU A 146 -11.99 -4.74 5.19
CA GLU A 146 -13.07 -4.24 6.06
C GLU A 146 -14.00 -3.25 5.34
N LYS A 147 -14.07 -3.31 4.00
CA LYS A 147 -14.85 -2.44 3.14
C LYS A 147 -14.23 -1.04 2.93
N HIS A 148 -14.26 -0.53 1.72
CA HIS A 148 -13.91 0.86 1.41
C HIS A 148 -14.88 1.84 2.11
N PRO A 149 -14.41 2.95 2.69
CA PRO A 149 -15.28 3.89 3.41
C PRO A 149 -16.50 4.38 2.63
N GLU A 150 -16.38 4.53 1.31
CA GLU A 150 -17.46 5.02 0.44
C GLU A 150 -18.32 3.91 -0.15
N SER A 151 -17.94 2.64 -0.06
CA SER A 151 -18.74 1.53 -0.57
C SER A 151 -19.93 1.26 0.33
N LYS A 152 -21.05 0.90 -0.25
CA LYS A 152 -22.27 0.52 0.47
C LYS A 152 -22.03 -0.69 1.37
N ASP A 153 -21.43 -1.71 0.80
CA ASP A 153 -21.12 -2.97 1.47
C ASP A 153 -19.88 -3.63 0.88
N ILE A 154 -19.47 -4.77 1.43
CA ILE A 154 -18.30 -5.53 0.95
C ILE A 154 -18.53 -6.12 -0.45
N GLN A 155 -19.79 -6.39 -0.82
CA GLN A 155 -20.11 -6.93 -2.14
C GLN A 155 -19.77 -5.93 -3.24
N GLU A 156 -20.08 -4.64 -3.04
CA GLU A 156 -19.71 -3.59 -3.98
C GLU A 156 -18.20 -3.51 -4.20
N ASP A 157 -17.38 -3.65 -3.14
CA ASP A 157 -15.93 -3.70 -3.26
C ASP A 157 -15.44 -4.92 -4.06
N ILE A 158 -16.08 -6.07 -3.85
CA ILE A 158 -15.75 -7.30 -4.59
C ILE A 158 -16.12 -7.16 -6.06
N ASP A 159 -17.26 -6.59 -6.38
CA ASP A 159 -17.69 -6.35 -7.77
C ASP A 159 -16.78 -5.33 -8.46
N ASN A 160 -16.35 -4.30 -7.73
CA ASN A 160 -15.33 -3.36 -8.19
C ASN A 160 -13.97 -4.03 -8.42
N LEU A 161 -13.55 -4.94 -7.52
CA LEU A 161 -12.34 -5.72 -7.69
C LEU A 161 -12.42 -6.62 -8.92
N LYS A 162 -13.53 -7.36 -9.09
CA LYS A 162 -13.76 -8.21 -10.26
C LYS A 162 -13.64 -7.41 -11.57
N ARG A 163 -14.31 -6.26 -11.64
CA ARG A 163 -14.20 -5.35 -12.81
C ARG A 163 -12.76 -4.94 -13.09
N LYS A 164 -11.97 -4.64 -12.06
CA LYS A 164 -10.54 -4.30 -12.21
C LYS A 164 -9.73 -5.49 -12.73
N ILE A 165 -10.04 -6.70 -12.29
CA ILE A 165 -9.39 -7.95 -12.76
C ILE A 165 -9.71 -8.20 -14.22
N ASP A 166 -10.97 -8.09 -14.61
CA ASP A 166 -11.43 -8.28 -15.99
C ASP A 166 -10.75 -7.28 -16.95
N LEU A 167 -10.34 -6.12 -16.47
CA LEU A 167 -9.59 -5.09 -17.19
C LEU A 167 -8.06 -5.24 -17.08
N GLY A 168 -7.54 -6.26 -16.40
CA GLY A 168 -6.13 -6.58 -16.38
C GLY A 168 -5.38 -6.31 -15.08
N ALA A 169 -6.07 -6.11 -13.95
CA ALA A 169 -5.40 -6.11 -12.65
C ALA A 169 -4.87 -7.51 -12.32
N THR A 170 -3.61 -7.59 -11.88
CA THR A 170 -2.89 -8.86 -11.69
C THR A 170 -2.58 -9.17 -10.23
N LYS A 171 -2.73 -8.21 -9.31
CA LYS A 171 -2.41 -8.36 -7.89
C LYS A 171 -3.19 -7.35 -7.06
N GLY A 172 -3.61 -7.74 -5.85
CA GLY A 172 -4.16 -6.84 -4.85
C GLY A 172 -3.19 -6.61 -3.69
N ILE A 173 -3.11 -5.38 -3.18
CA ILE A 173 -2.52 -5.05 -1.87
C ILE A 173 -3.65 -4.54 -1.00
N THR A 174 -3.78 -5.08 0.22
CA THR A 174 -4.88 -4.67 1.09
C THR A 174 -4.61 -3.32 1.74
N GLN A 175 -5.68 -2.55 2.00
CA GLN A 175 -5.62 -1.55 3.06
C GLN A 175 -5.14 -2.24 4.35
N PHE A 176 -4.44 -1.50 5.22
CA PHE A 176 -3.99 -2.05 6.49
C PHE A 176 -5.20 -2.48 7.36
N PHE A 177 -4.97 -3.47 8.19
CA PHE A 177 -5.92 -4.02 9.14
C PHE A 177 -5.16 -4.46 10.41
N PHE A 178 -5.87 -4.61 11.53
CA PHE A 178 -5.28 -5.02 12.81
C PHE A 178 -5.83 -6.34 13.34
N ASP A 179 -6.87 -6.87 12.68
CA ASP A 179 -7.43 -8.19 12.95
C ASP A 179 -7.27 -9.09 11.73
N ASN A 180 -6.42 -10.11 11.86
CA ASN A 180 -6.20 -11.07 10.77
C ASN A 180 -7.48 -11.84 10.40
N ASN A 181 -8.44 -12.00 11.32
CA ASN A 181 -9.70 -12.67 11.00
C ASN A 181 -10.47 -11.90 9.92
N LYS A 182 -10.46 -10.56 9.96
CA LYS A 182 -11.09 -9.73 8.92
C LYS A 182 -10.45 -9.96 7.54
N PHE A 183 -9.14 -10.10 7.53
CA PHE A 183 -8.43 -10.44 6.30
C PHE A 183 -8.78 -11.87 5.82
N TYR A 184 -8.84 -12.85 6.71
CA TYR A 184 -9.22 -14.23 6.34
C TYR A 184 -10.66 -14.33 5.86
N GLU A 185 -11.61 -13.64 6.51
CA GLU A 185 -13.00 -13.52 6.05
C GLU A 185 -13.06 -12.97 4.62
N PHE A 186 -12.33 -11.89 4.36
CA PHE A 186 -12.24 -11.29 3.02
C PHE A 186 -11.69 -12.27 1.98
N VAL A 187 -10.57 -12.93 2.27
CA VAL A 187 -9.98 -13.93 1.34
C VAL A 187 -10.95 -15.08 1.08
N ASN A 188 -11.66 -15.58 2.10
CA ASN A 188 -12.68 -16.61 1.94
C ASN A 188 -13.82 -16.17 1.01
N ILE A 189 -14.26 -14.91 1.11
CA ILE A 189 -15.28 -14.37 0.20
C ILE A 189 -14.76 -14.35 -1.23
N LEU A 190 -13.51 -13.90 -1.45
CA LEU A 190 -12.90 -13.92 -2.78
C LEU A 190 -12.83 -15.34 -3.36
N GLN A 191 -12.44 -16.33 -2.56
CA GLN A 191 -12.39 -17.73 -2.97
C GLN A 191 -13.77 -18.26 -3.38
N LYS A 192 -14.81 -18.00 -2.56
CA LYS A 192 -16.20 -18.37 -2.87
C LYS A 192 -16.71 -17.72 -4.17
N LYS A 193 -16.21 -16.55 -4.52
CA LYS A 193 -16.51 -15.82 -5.76
C LYS A 193 -15.58 -16.19 -6.93
N ASN A 194 -14.73 -17.21 -6.76
CA ASN A 194 -13.74 -17.67 -7.75
C ASN A 194 -12.75 -16.57 -8.20
N ILE A 195 -12.44 -15.61 -7.32
CA ILE A 195 -11.45 -14.57 -7.57
C ILE A 195 -10.07 -15.07 -7.13
N LYS A 196 -9.16 -15.26 -8.08
CA LYS A 196 -7.89 -15.99 -7.88
C LYS A 196 -6.64 -15.10 -7.92
N ILE A 197 -6.75 -13.77 -8.05
CA ILE A 197 -5.54 -12.94 -8.05
C ILE A 197 -4.82 -13.00 -6.69
N PRO A 198 -3.48 -12.93 -6.69
CA PRO A 198 -2.72 -12.88 -5.44
C PRO A 198 -3.09 -11.63 -4.63
N ILE A 199 -3.47 -11.84 -3.37
CA ILE A 199 -3.72 -10.75 -2.41
C ILE A 199 -2.57 -10.69 -1.42
N THR A 200 -1.94 -9.52 -1.32
CA THR A 200 -0.86 -9.24 -0.37
C THR A 200 -1.40 -8.43 0.80
N PRO A 201 -1.31 -8.94 2.03
CA PRO A 201 -1.71 -8.18 3.21
C PRO A 201 -0.82 -6.95 3.41
N GLY A 202 -1.46 -5.80 3.59
CA GLY A 202 -0.85 -4.52 3.91
C GLY A 202 -0.69 -4.36 5.42
N MET A 203 0.52 -4.11 5.88
CA MET A 203 0.92 -4.03 7.28
C MET A 203 1.25 -2.59 7.64
N LEU A 204 0.55 -2.02 8.62
CA LEU A 204 0.87 -0.70 9.15
C LEU A 204 1.38 -0.82 10.59
N PRO A 205 2.69 -0.69 10.82
CA PRO A 205 3.24 -0.66 12.17
C PRO A 205 2.75 0.58 12.96
N ILE A 206 2.38 0.39 14.23
CA ILE A 206 1.80 1.45 15.06
C ILE A 206 2.90 2.40 15.56
N ILE A 207 3.01 3.58 14.96
CA ILE A 207 4.00 4.58 15.36
C ILE A 207 3.46 5.52 16.45
N ASN A 208 2.23 5.96 16.28
CA ASN A 208 1.52 6.80 17.25
C ASN A 208 0.07 6.34 17.29
N PHE A 209 -0.39 5.90 18.45
CA PHE A 209 -1.71 5.26 18.56
C PHE A 209 -2.86 6.25 18.32
N ASN A 210 -2.72 7.51 18.75
CA ASN A 210 -3.78 8.51 18.54
C ASN A 210 -3.93 8.83 17.04
N LYS A 211 -2.82 9.09 16.34
CA LYS A 211 -2.84 9.31 14.88
C LYS A 211 -3.30 8.08 14.11
N LEU A 212 -2.96 6.88 14.61
CA LEU A 212 -3.44 5.64 14.05
C LEU A 212 -4.95 5.51 14.16
N THR A 213 -5.52 5.87 15.30
CA THR A 213 -6.98 5.80 15.51
C THR A 213 -7.73 6.69 14.52
N GLU A 214 -7.23 7.90 14.28
CA GLU A 214 -7.78 8.81 13.27
C GLU A 214 -7.65 8.22 11.85
N LEU A 215 -6.47 7.70 11.52
CA LEU A 215 -6.22 7.08 10.21
C LEU A 215 -7.09 5.84 10.00
N ALA A 216 -7.20 4.98 11.01
CA ALA A 216 -8.01 3.78 10.97
C ALA A 216 -9.48 4.10 10.76
N TYR A 217 -10.00 5.11 11.47
CA TYR A 217 -11.36 5.61 11.27
C TYR A 217 -11.59 6.08 9.83
N ASN A 218 -10.65 6.85 9.30
CA ASN A 218 -10.73 7.36 7.93
C ASN A 218 -10.65 6.26 6.86
N CYS A 219 -9.96 5.17 7.14
CA CYS A 219 -9.80 4.03 6.23
C CYS A 219 -10.80 2.89 6.48
N ASN A 220 -11.74 3.08 7.42
CA ASN A 220 -12.68 2.04 7.86
C ASN A 220 -11.96 0.77 8.35
N ALA A 221 -10.79 0.90 8.96
CA ALA A 221 -10.04 -0.19 9.55
C ALA A 221 -10.34 -0.30 11.05
N SER A 222 -10.82 -1.43 11.51
CA SER A 222 -11.14 -1.65 12.92
C SER A 222 -9.88 -1.88 13.75
N ILE A 223 -9.84 -1.30 14.96
CA ILE A 223 -8.79 -1.57 15.94
C ILE A 223 -9.38 -2.46 17.04
N PRO A 224 -8.94 -3.72 17.20
CA PRO A 224 -9.45 -4.63 18.22
C PRO A 224 -9.32 -4.07 19.65
N LYS A 225 -10.29 -4.38 20.53
CA LYS A 225 -10.28 -3.96 21.95
C LYS A 225 -8.97 -4.33 22.64
N ARG A 226 -8.40 -5.52 22.37
CA ARG A 226 -7.12 -5.97 22.92
C ARG A 226 -5.99 -4.99 22.61
N ILE A 227 -5.92 -4.44 21.38
CA ILE A 227 -4.89 -3.47 20.99
C ILE A 227 -5.17 -2.12 21.67
N ARG A 228 -6.42 -1.63 21.68
CA ARG A 228 -6.81 -0.40 22.37
C ARG A 228 -6.41 -0.43 23.85
N ASN A 229 -6.67 -1.55 24.54
CA ASN A 229 -6.33 -1.70 25.96
C ASN A 229 -4.82 -1.66 26.21
N LEU A 230 -3.99 -2.21 25.31
CA LEU A 230 -2.53 -2.17 25.42
C LEU A 230 -1.96 -0.74 25.34
N TYR A 231 -2.69 0.20 24.71
CA TYR A 231 -2.27 1.59 24.55
C TYR A 231 -3.03 2.56 25.46
N LYS A 232 -4.02 2.11 26.26
CA LYS A 232 -4.92 2.98 27.03
C LYS A 232 -4.19 3.92 27.97
N ASP A 233 -3.14 3.43 28.63
CA ASP A 233 -2.39 4.19 29.63
C ASP A 233 -0.99 4.59 29.12
N LYS A 234 -0.75 4.50 27.81
CA LYS A 234 0.52 4.79 27.17
C LYS A 234 0.50 6.19 26.57
N LYS A 235 1.55 7.00 26.92
CA LYS A 235 1.52 8.43 26.55
C LYS A 235 1.76 8.68 25.07
N GLU A 236 2.62 7.93 24.37
CA GLU A 236 2.88 8.21 22.96
C GLU A 236 3.39 6.99 22.18
N TYR A 237 4.71 6.80 22.16
CA TYR A 237 5.37 5.83 21.29
C TYR A 237 5.93 4.66 22.07
N GLU A 238 5.29 3.53 21.90
CA GLU A 238 5.69 2.27 22.53
C GLU A 238 6.37 1.37 21.51
N PHE A 239 7.66 1.62 21.27
CA PHE A 239 8.41 0.92 20.22
C PHE A 239 8.32 -0.60 20.32
N ASN A 240 8.67 -1.16 21.48
CA ASN A 240 8.72 -2.61 21.68
C ASN A 240 7.33 -3.24 21.58
N LEU A 241 6.30 -2.59 22.13
CA LEU A 241 4.92 -3.04 22.02
C LEU A 241 4.45 -3.04 20.57
N SER A 242 4.75 -1.98 19.81
CA SER A 242 4.39 -1.87 18.40
C SER A 242 5.09 -2.93 17.55
N VAL A 243 6.37 -3.19 17.81
CA VAL A 243 7.14 -4.28 17.17
C VAL A 243 6.51 -5.63 17.48
N ASP A 244 6.15 -5.90 18.74
CA ASP A 244 5.59 -7.17 19.16
C ASP A 244 4.24 -7.44 18.50
N ILE A 245 3.33 -6.46 18.53
CA ILE A 245 2.01 -6.57 17.89
C ILE A 245 2.16 -6.87 16.40
N ALA A 246 2.94 -6.06 15.67
CA ALA A 246 3.10 -6.24 14.23
C ALA A 246 3.85 -7.54 13.88
N THR A 247 4.85 -7.94 14.68
CA THR A 247 5.55 -9.22 14.48
C THR A 247 4.60 -10.39 14.67
N LYS A 248 3.78 -10.40 15.73
CA LYS A 248 2.77 -11.44 15.97
C LYS A 248 1.73 -11.50 14.85
N GLN A 249 1.29 -10.35 14.36
CA GLN A 249 0.37 -10.27 13.23
C GLN A 249 0.99 -10.91 11.97
N CYS A 250 2.22 -10.54 11.61
CA CYS A 250 2.94 -11.12 10.47
C CYS A 250 3.12 -12.65 10.61
N LEU A 251 3.55 -13.12 11.79
CA LEU A 251 3.75 -14.55 12.03
C LEU A 251 2.48 -15.37 11.89
N ASN A 252 1.35 -14.82 12.35
CA ASN A 252 0.06 -15.47 12.20
C ASN A 252 -0.36 -15.54 10.70
N LEU A 253 -0.17 -14.48 9.91
CA LEU A 253 -0.40 -14.50 8.47
C LEU A 253 0.47 -15.55 7.76
N ILE A 254 1.77 -15.59 8.09
CA ILE A 254 2.72 -16.55 7.50
C ILE A 254 2.34 -17.99 7.84
N LYS A 255 1.95 -18.26 9.10
CA LYS A 255 1.47 -19.58 9.54
C LYS A 255 0.24 -20.03 8.74
N ASN A 256 -0.62 -19.09 8.34
CA ASN A 256 -1.80 -19.35 7.51
C ASN A 256 -1.53 -19.30 5.99
N GLY A 257 -0.27 -19.42 5.57
CA GLY A 257 0.12 -19.62 4.17
C GLY A 257 0.35 -18.36 3.35
N PHE A 258 0.25 -17.16 3.92
CA PHE A 258 0.50 -15.91 3.21
C PHE A 258 1.99 -15.64 3.10
N LYS A 259 2.53 -15.73 1.87
CA LYS A 259 3.97 -15.66 1.58
C LYS A 259 4.43 -14.28 1.08
N ASN A 260 3.56 -13.28 1.09
CA ASN A 260 3.89 -11.92 0.71
C ASN A 260 3.38 -10.97 1.79
N LEU A 261 4.18 -9.97 2.18
CA LEU A 261 3.79 -8.91 3.09
C LEU A 261 4.18 -7.56 2.50
N HIS A 262 3.31 -6.57 2.61
CA HIS A 262 3.56 -5.20 2.17
C HIS A 262 3.52 -4.25 3.36
N PHE A 263 4.60 -3.50 3.62
CA PHE A 263 4.68 -2.62 4.78
C PHE A 263 4.52 -1.16 4.39
N TYR A 264 3.55 -0.49 4.99
CA TYR A 264 3.37 0.96 4.96
C TYR A 264 4.38 1.61 5.92
N THR A 265 5.54 2.01 5.41
CA THR A 265 6.67 2.43 6.24
C THR A 265 6.50 3.81 6.85
N LEU A 266 5.64 4.66 6.29
CA LEU A 266 5.52 6.09 6.62
C LEU A 266 6.88 6.81 6.58
N ASN A 267 7.80 6.36 5.72
CA ASN A 267 9.20 6.78 5.63
C ASN A 267 9.98 6.65 6.96
N ARG A 268 9.61 5.66 7.80
CA ARG A 268 10.27 5.34 9.07
C ARG A 268 10.74 3.89 9.07
N GLY A 269 12.07 3.72 9.00
CA GLY A 269 12.69 2.39 8.86
C GLY A 269 12.88 1.62 10.16
N ASP A 270 12.89 2.29 11.32
CA ASP A 270 13.31 1.65 12.58
C ASP A 270 12.34 0.55 13.02
N LEU A 271 11.05 0.88 13.07
CA LEU A 271 10.00 -0.05 13.49
C LEU A 271 9.86 -1.21 12.50
N THR A 272 9.72 -0.89 11.21
CA THR A 272 9.62 -1.89 10.13
C THR A 272 10.88 -2.76 10.07
N GLY A 273 12.06 -2.16 10.20
CA GLY A 273 13.33 -2.89 10.23
C GLY A 273 13.44 -3.87 11.41
N LYS A 274 12.95 -3.47 12.59
CA LYS A 274 12.93 -4.37 13.75
C LYS A 274 11.96 -5.53 13.56
N ILE A 275 10.78 -5.28 12.98
CA ILE A 275 9.82 -6.34 12.63
C ILE A 275 10.48 -7.31 11.64
N CYS A 276 11.07 -6.81 10.55
CA CYS A 276 11.77 -7.64 9.57
C CYS A 276 12.93 -8.44 10.21
N SER A 277 13.71 -7.82 11.12
CA SER A 277 14.75 -8.53 11.88
C SER A 277 14.18 -9.70 12.70
N ASN A 278 13.03 -9.51 13.33
CA ASN A 278 12.38 -10.59 14.08
C ASN A 278 11.94 -11.75 13.16
N LEU A 279 11.43 -11.43 11.96
CA LEU A 279 11.09 -12.43 10.94
C LEU A 279 12.33 -13.16 10.41
N THR A 280 13.47 -12.45 10.25
CA THR A 280 14.75 -13.03 9.84
C THR A 280 15.28 -14.03 10.90
N LYS A 281 15.26 -13.65 12.18
CA LYS A 281 15.67 -14.54 13.27
C LYS A 281 14.90 -15.87 13.28
N LYS A 282 13.67 -15.87 12.78
CA LYS A 282 12.85 -17.06 12.58
C LYS A 282 13.08 -17.74 11.22
N LYS A 283 14.12 -17.32 10.47
CA LYS A 283 14.48 -17.85 9.14
C LYS A 283 13.35 -17.73 8.10
N LEU A 284 12.48 -16.75 8.24
CA LEU A 284 11.33 -16.52 7.36
C LEU A 284 11.66 -15.62 6.17
N ILE A 285 12.58 -14.67 6.35
CA ILE A 285 13.12 -13.81 5.28
C ILE A 285 14.64 -13.83 5.32
N ASN A 286 15.28 -13.48 4.20
CA ASN A 286 16.73 -13.33 4.13
C ASN A 286 17.15 -11.93 4.62
N LYS A 287 18.42 -11.85 5.06
CA LYS A 287 19.10 -10.61 5.42
C LYS A 287 20.54 -10.69 4.91
N LEU A 288 21.11 -9.55 4.50
CA LEU A 288 22.55 -9.39 4.25
C LEU A 288 23.35 -9.69 5.50
#